data_1f9b10cbe7f4fd8fedc594fd3365d274
#
_entry.id   1f9b10cbe7f4fd8fedc594fd3365d274
#
_cell.length_a   1.000
_cell.length_b   1.000
_cell.length_c   1.000
_cell.angle_alpha   90.00
_cell.angle_beta   90.00
_cell.angle_gamma   90.00
#
_symmetry.space_group_name_H-M   'P 1'
#
loop_
_entity.id
_entity.type
_entity.pdbx_description
1 polymer ?
#
loop_
_entity_poly.entity_id
_entity_poly.type
_entity_poly.pdbx_seq_one_letter_code
_entity_poly.pdbx_strand_id
1 'polypeptide(L)'
;MTDIMTRLAALIDPAAIRAAGPSYLEEPRGRWQGKALGVAAPGTAEEVAAILRLCSETGTPVIPYGGGTGLVGGQLAEEGAAPLILSLERMRAIRSFDVEAGTMTVEAGVILQEIHATAEAQGWIFPLTLASQGSARLGGLLATNAGGVNVLRYGNARDLVLGVEAVLADGTVINTLSPLRKNNMGYDLRHLLIGSEGTLGVITAASLRLFPKPARQGAAMMVVPSPEAALTLFKMAQARAGDALSAFELISQQGLLFLDAMGPETRQPFDARPDWICLIDLGMGAGGDPEAALEALFADAFEAGLVSDGVIAQSDGQRAEFWALRENIPEANRRIGAISSHDISVPVALVPRFIAEAPARIGAVGEFRLNCFGHMGDGNLHYNVFPMPGKSRADHDNQRSAIKRAVHDLVDELGGSVSAEHGVGRLKVDDLERYGDPGKLVAMRAIKAALDPKGILNPGAVLRG
;
A
#
# COMPACT_ATOMS: atom_id res chain seq x y z
N MET A 1 -24.37 -34.36 -1.44
CA MET A 1 -23.16 -33.68 -0.97
C MET A 1 -23.55 -32.83 0.21
N THR A 2 -23.09 -33.17 1.42
CA THR A 2 -23.29 -32.34 2.60
C THR A 2 -22.67 -30.98 2.30
N ASP A 3 -23.46 -29.92 2.42
CA ASP A 3 -23.02 -28.57 2.15
C ASP A 3 -21.76 -28.23 2.96
N ILE A 4 -20.75 -27.66 2.32
CA ILE A 4 -19.48 -27.28 2.97
C ILE A 4 -19.72 -26.41 4.21
N MET A 5 -20.73 -25.53 4.17
CA MET A 5 -21.08 -24.65 5.28
C MET A 5 -21.53 -25.47 6.52
N THR A 6 -22.24 -26.57 6.32
CA THR A 6 -22.61 -27.50 7.38
C THR A 6 -21.38 -28.20 7.98
N ARG A 7 -20.43 -28.63 7.16
CA ARG A 7 -19.17 -29.22 7.64
C ARG A 7 -18.30 -28.21 8.39
N LEU A 8 -18.26 -26.97 7.96
CA LEU A 8 -17.55 -25.86 8.65
C LEU A 8 -18.16 -25.63 10.05
N ALA A 9 -19.50 -25.69 10.18
CA ALA A 9 -20.16 -25.49 11.47
C ALA A 9 -19.84 -26.59 12.52
N ALA A 10 -19.26 -27.70 12.09
CA ALA A 10 -18.72 -28.72 12.98
C ALA A 10 -17.24 -28.52 13.36
N LEU A 11 -16.53 -27.61 12.68
CA LEU A 11 -15.10 -27.35 12.88
C LEU A 11 -14.82 -26.11 13.72
N ILE A 12 -15.68 -25.08 13.60
CA ILE A 12 -15.54 -23.82 14.31
C ILE A 12 -16.89 -23.40 14.91
N ASP A 13 -16.87 -22.39 15.77
CA ASP A 13 -18.11 -21.83 16.35
C ASP A 13 -19.12 -21.49 15.21
N PRO A 14 -20.33 -22.07 15.22
CA PRO A 14 -21.34 -21.77 14.20
C PRO A 14 -21.68 -20.30 14.08
N ALA A 15 -21.53 -19.48 15.13
CA ALA A 15 -21.72 -18.03 15.10
C ALA A 15 -20.65 -17.30 14.27
N ALA A 16 -19.51 -17.96 14.01
CA ALA A 16 -18.43 -17.45 13.16
C ALA A 16 -18.67 -17.71 11.67
N ILE A 17 -19.77 -18.41 11.32
CA ILE A 17 -20.14 -18.73 9.93
C ILE A 17 -21.41 -17.97 9.57
N ARG A 18 -21.34 -17.19 8.46
CA ARG A 18 -22.47 -16.36 8.04
C ARG A 18 -22.51 -16.16 6.53
N ALA A 19 -23.63 -15.65 6.03
CA ALA A 19 -23.75 -15.19 4.66
C ALA A 19 -22.80 -14.00 4.42
N ALA A 20 -22.25 -13.91 3.21
CA ALA A 20 -21.45 -12.77 2.82
C ALA A 20 -22.35 -11.56 2.53
N GLY A 21 -22.18 -10.49 3.31
CA GLY A 21 -22.84 -9.21 3.09
C GLY A 21 -22.08 -8.32 2.09
N PRO A 22 -22.64 -7.15 1.72
CA PRO A 22 -22.04 -6.22 0.78
C PRO A 22 -20.59 -5.85 1.12
N SER A 23 -20.26 -5.66 2.40
CA SER A 23 -18.91 -5.33 2.86
C SER A 23 -17.83 -6.33 2.46
N TYR A 24 -18.22 -7.58 2.15
CA TYR A 24 -17.30 -8.61 1.68
C TYR A 24 -17.33 -8.81 0.17
N LEU A 25 -18.38 -8.31 -0.50
CA LEU A 25 -18.64 -8.58 -1.91
C LEU A 25 -18.46 -7.36 -2.80
N GLU A 26 -18.31 -6.17 -2.23
CA GLU A 26 -18.15 -4.92 -2.96
C GLU A 26 -16.71 -4.38 -2.81
N GLU A 27 -16.11 -3.99 -3.92
CA GLU A 27 -14.81 -3.32 -3.92
C GLU A 27 -14.97 -1.85 -3.49
N PRO A 28 -14.03 -1.27 -2.69
CA PRO A 28 -14.18 0.09 -2.12
C PRO A 28 -14.47 1.22 -3.12
N ARG A 29 -14.13 1.04 -4.39
CA ARG A 29 -14.40 2.00 -5.48
C ARG A 29 -15.64 1.67 -6.30
N GLY A 30 -16.39 0.60 -5.92
CA GLY A 30 -17.61 0.17 -6.59
C GLY A 30 -17.42 -0.33 -8.02
N ARG A 31 -16.22 -0.83 -8.37
CA ARG A 31 -15.90 -1.31 -9.73
C ARG A 31 -16.29 -2.74 -9.96
N TRP A 32 -16.27 -3.55 -8.92
CA TRP A 32 -16.52 -4.99 -8.95
C TRP A 32 -17.44 -5.42 -7.83
N GLN A 33 -18.23 -6.42 -8.14
CA GLN A 33 -19.07 -7.13 -7.18
C GLN A 33 -18.70 -8.60 -7.22
N GLY A 34 -18.21 -9.11 -6.10
CA GLY A 34 -17.83 -10.50 -5.96
C GLY A 34 -18.99 -11.40 -5.59
N LYS A 35 -18.71 -12.72 -5.55
CA LYS A 35 -19.60 -13.75 -5.04
C LYS A 35 -18.88 -14.61 -4.01
N ALA A 36 -19.63 -15.24 -3.11
CA ALA A 36 -19.09 -16.17 -2.13
C ALA A 36 -20.12 -17.23 -1.71
N LEU A 37 -19.64 -18.37 -1.23
CA LEU A 37 -20.46 -19.38 -0.54
C LEU A 37 -20.95 -18.87 0.82
N GLY A 38 -20.10 -18.09 1.49
CA GLY A 38 -20.30 -17.50 2.79
C GLY A 38 -18.98 -17.01 3.38
N VAL A 39 -19.03 -16.58 4.62
CA VAL A 39 -17.88 -16.13 5.41
C VAL A 39 -17.65 -17.09 6.57
N ALA A 40 -16.41 -17.56 6.73
CA ALA A 40 -15.92 -18.21 7.94
C ALA A 40 -14.93 -17.26 8.63
N ALA A 41 -15.14 -16.97 9.90
CA ALA A 41 -14.31 -16.09 10.70
C ALA A 41 -13.66 -16.86 11.87
N PRO A 42 -12.56 -17.62 11.63
CA PRO A 42 -11.83 -18.33 12.67
C PRO A 42 -11.24 -17.37 13.70
N GLY A 43 -11.09 -17.86 14.94
CA GLY A 43 -10.45 -17.14 16.05
C GLY A 43 -9.03 -17.59 16.34
N THR A 44 -8.58 -18.73 15.76
CA THR A 44 -7.25 -19.29 16.02
C THR A 44 -6.60 -19.84 14.74
N ALA A 45 -5.27 -20.03 14.77
CA ALA A 45 -4.54 -20.65 13.66
C ALA A 45 -4.96 -22.09 13.41
N GLU A 46 -5.35 -22.83 14.45
CA GLU A 46 -5.84 -24.21 14.38
C GLU A 46 -7.20 -24.27 13.65
N GLU A 47 -8.10 -23.30 13.92
CA GLU A 47 -9.36 -23.18 13.20
C GLU A 47 -9.12 -22.83 11.72
N VAL A 48 -8.18 -21.92 11.41
CA VAL A 48 -7.75 -21.64 10.03
C VAL A 48 -7.26 -22.93 9.36
N ALA A 49 -6.41 -23.70 10.05
CA ALA A 49 -5.88 -24.96 9.53
C ALA A 49 -6.96 -26.01 9.25
N ALA A 50 -7.95 -26.13 10.14
CA ALA A 50 -9.07 -27.04 9.97
C ALA A 50 -9.93 -26.66 8.75
N ILE A 51 -10.22 -25.36 8.58
CA ILE A 51 -10.97 -24.82 7.43
C ILE A 51 -10.21 -25.10 6.13
N LEU A 52 -8.90 -24.79 6.07
CA LEU A 52 -8.11 -24.99 4.86
C LEU A 52 -7.98 -26.47 4.48
N ARG A 53 -7.80 -27.38 5.45
CA ARG A 53 -7.84 -28.83 5.18
C ARG A 53 -9.16 -29.25 4.55
N LEU A 54 -10.29 -28.82 5.11
CA LEU A 54 -11.59 -29.11 4.56
C LEU A 54 -11.75 -28.55 3.13
N CYS A 55 -11.35 -27.30 2.90
CA CYS A 55 -11.39 -26.68 1.56
C CYS A 55 -10.48 -27.41 0.58
N SER A 56 -9.30 -27.83 1.01
CA SER A 56 -8.37 -28.64 0.19
C SER A 56 -8.96 -30.01 -0.15
N GLU A 57 -9.63 -30.68 0.80
CA GLU A 57 -10.30 -31.97 0.56
C GLU A 57 -11.42 -31.84 -0.49
N THR A 58 -12.20 -30.78 -0.39
CA THR A 58 -13.39 -30.55 -1.23
C THR A 58 -13.10 -29.80 -2.53
N GLY A 59 -11.88 -29.28 -2.71
CA GLY A 59 -11.54 -28.41 -3.85
C GLY A 59 -12.25 -27.05 -3.79
N THR A 60 -12.64 -26.59 -2.60
CA THR A 60 -13.35 -25.31 -2.41
C THR A 60 -12.36 -24.15 -2.45
N PRO A 61 -12.54 -23.17 -3.34
CA PRO A 61 -11.72 -21.97 -3.37
C PRO A 61 -11.86 -21.15 -2.09
N VAL A 62 -10.76 -20.55 -1.62
CA VAL A 62 -10.71 -19.71 -0.43
C VAL A 62 -10.13 -18.35 -0.77
N ILE A 63 -10.79 -17.28 -0.34
CA ILE A 63 -10.24 -15.93 -0.36
C ILE A 63 -9.93 -15.50 1.06
N PRO A 64 -8.66 -15.37 1.46
CA PRO A 64 -8.29 -14.72 2.70
C PRO A 64 -8.71 -13.26 2.72
N TYR A 65 -9.34 -12.82 3.81
CA TYR A 65 -9.92 -11.49 3.90
C TYR A 65 -9.43 -10.76 5.15
N GLY A 66 -8.79 -9.61 4.94
CA GLY A 66 -8.35 -8.70 6.01
C GLY A 66 -9.37 -7.60 6.29
N GLY A 67 -9.02 -6.35 6.00
CA GLY A 67 -9.89 -5.17 6.15
C GLY A 67 -10.72 -4.80 4.92
N GLY A 68 -10.57 -5.51 3.79
CA GLY A 68 -11.29 -5.21 2.55
C GLY A 68 -10.82 -3.92 1.83
N THR A 69 -9.72 -3.32 2.24
CA THR A 69 -9.22 -2.02 1.74
C THR A 69 -8.41 -2.09 0.46
N GLY A 70 -8.15 -3.28 -0.08
CA GLY A 70 -7.35 -3.51 -1.27
C GLY A 70 -7.98 -2.90 -2.53
N LEU A 71 -7.14 -2.37 -3.44
CA LEU A 71 -7.56 -1.59 -4.61
C LEU A 71 -7.38 -2.32 -5.95
N VAL A 72 -6.93 -3.57 -5.91
CA VAL A 72 -6.65 -4.39 -7.11
C VAL A 72 -7.51 -5.66 -7.22
N GLY A 73 -8.59 -5.73 -6.42
CA GLY A 73 -9.57 -6.84 -6.47
C GLY A 73 -9.06 -8.17 -5.91
N GLY A 74 -7.97 -8.17 -5.14
CA GLY A 74 -7.42 -9.39 -4.54
C GLY A 74 -8.37 -10.07 -3.53
N GLN A 75 -9.26 -9.32 -2.90
CA GLN A 75 -10.22 -9.77 -1.90
C GLN A 75 -11.57 -10.23 -2.47
N LEU A 76 -11.77 -10.22 -3.79
CA LEU A 76 -13.05 -10.53 -4.44
C LEU A 76 -12.87 -11.60 -5.53
N ALA A 77 -13.94 -12.36 -5.82
CA ALA A 77 -14.03 -13.21 -7.01
C ALA A 77 -15.35 -12.96 -7.73
N GLU A 78 -15.28 -12.51 -8.97
CA GLU A 78 -16.45 -12.31 -9.84
C GLU A 78 -16.76 -13.57 -10.65
N GLU A 79 -15.72 -14.25 -11.13
CA GLU A 79 -15.78 -15.39 -12.01
C GLU A 79 -15.43 -16.71 -11.31
N GLY A 80 -15.59 -17.83 -11.99
CA GLY A 80 -15.27 -19.16 -11.49
C GLY A 80 -16.26 -19.68 -10.43
N ALA A 81 -15.84 -20.65 -9.63
CA ALA A 81 -16.61 -21.17 -8.51
C ALA A 81 -16.69 -20.15 -7.36
N ALA A 82 -17.83 -20.04 -6.71
CA ALA A 82 -17.99 -19.18 -5.53
C ALA A 82 -17.02 -19.61 -4.42
N PRO A 83 -16.14 -18.76 -3.93
CA PRO A 83 -15.19 -19.10 -2.87
C PRO A 83 -15.81 -19.03 -1.49
N LEU A 84 -15.16 -19.66 -0.52
CA LEU A 84 -15.32 -19.34 0.89
C LEU A 84 -14.48 -18.10 1.21
N ILE A 85 -15.08 -17.08 1.83
CA ILE A 85 -14.32 -15.94 2.39
C ILE A 85 -13.82 -16.36 3.77
N LEU A 86 -12.50 -16.34 3.97
CA LEU A 86 -11.85 -16.62 5.24
C LEU A 86 -11.46 -15.29 5.90
N SER A 87 -12.32 -14.78 6.77
CA SER A 87 -12.12 -13.48 7.44
C SER A 87 -11.32 -13.66 8.73
N LEU A 88 -10.22 -12.92 8.84
CA LEU A 88 -9.35 -12.94 10.03
C LEU A 88 -9.78 -11.96 11.13
N GLU A 89 -10.96 -11.37 11.02
CA GLU A 89 -11.43 -10.28 11.89
C GLU A 89 -11.56 -10.67 13.38
N ARG A 90 -11.67 -11.95 13.71
CA ARG A 90 -11.72 -12.43 15.10
C ARG A 90 -10.34 -12.65 15.73
N MET A 91 -9.28 -12.74 14.92
CA MET A 91 -7.90 -12.87 15.38
C MET A 91 -7.33 -11.49 15.74
N ARG A 92 -7.67 -10.99 16.92
CA ARG A 92 -7.42 -9.58 17.32
C ARG A 92 -6.54 -9.42 18.55
N ALA A 93 -5.82 -10.44 18.96
CA ALA A 93 -4.95 -10.35 20.13
C ALA A 93 -3.61 -9.67 19.78
N ILE A 94 -3.18 -8.78 20.67
CA ILE A 94 -1.77 -8.41 20.81
C ILE A 94 -1.18 -9.42 21.78
N ARG A 95 -0.47 -10.43 21.24
CA ARG A 95 -0.01 -11.60 22.02
C ARG A 95 1.12 -11.25 22.97
N SER A 96 1.99 -10.31 22.58
CA SER A 96 3.09 -9.84 23.42
C SER A 96 3.56 -8.45 23.00
N PHE A 97 4.13 -7.71 23.95
CA PHE A 97 4.84 -6.47 23.74
C PHE A 97 6.13 -6.52 24.56
N ASP A 98 7.28 -6.42 23.91
CA ASP A 98 8.58 -6.35 24.55
C ASP A 98 9.11 -4.92 24.37
N VAL A 99 9.06 -4.14 25.44
CA VAL A 99 9.49 -2.73 25.47
C VAL A 99 11.01 -2.63 25.31
N GLU A 100 11.76 -3.57 25.89
CA GLU A 100 13.23 -3.54 25.86
C GLU A 100 13.76 -3.87 24.44
N ALA A 101 13.13 -4.83 23.77
CA ALA A 101 13.52 -5.21 22.41
C ALA A 101 12.89 -4.31 21.32
N GLY A 102 11.86 -3.53 21.65
CA GLY A 102 11.07 -2.78 20.68
C GLY A 102 10.37 -3.71 19.69
N THR A 103 9.69 -4.73 20.21
CA THR A 103 8.97 -5.72 19.38
C THR A 103 7.57 -5.99 19.91
N MET A 104 6.65 -6.35 19.02
CA MET A 104 5.27 -6.66 19.36
C MET A 104 4.79 -7.84 18.50
N THR A 105 4.19 -8.86 19.11
CA THR A 105 3.56 -9.97 18.37
C THR A 105 2.05 -9.73 18.30
N VAL A 106 1.53 -9.66 17.08
CA VAL A 106 0.18 -9.18 16.79
C VAL A 106 -0.53 -10.16 15.84
N GLU A 107 -1.78 -10.46 16.11
CA GLU A 107 -2.62 -11.27 15.24
C GLU A 107 -3.08 -10.51 13.99
N ALA A 108 -3.33 -11.25 12.92
CA ALA A 108 -3.58 -10.72 11.58
C ALA A 108 -4.87 -9.87 11.44
N GLY A 109 -5.83 -10.06 12.33
CA GLY A 109 -7.10 -9.31 12.35
C GLY A 109 -7.06 -8.00 13.11
N VAL A 110 -5.96 -7.65 13.78
CA VAL A 110 -5.80 -6.37 14.48
C VAL A 110 -5.77 -5.22 13.48
N ILE A 111 -6.49 -4.15 13.78
CA ILE A 111 -6.54 -2.94 12.95
C ILE A 111 -5.25 -2.13 13.14
N LEU A 112 -4.71 -1.55 12.07
CA LEU A 112 -3.46 -0.81 12.10
C LEU A 112 -3.47 0.33 13.14
N GLN A 113 -4.56 1.04 13.27
CA GLN A 113 -4.72 2.11 14.27
C GLN A 113 -4.62 1.59 15.71
N GLU A 114 -5.07 0.35 16.00
CA GLU A 114 -4.93 -0.28 17.31
C GLU A 114 -3.45 -0.62 17.60
N ILE A 115 -2.70 -1.03 16.57
CA ILE A 115 -1.24 -1.25 16.65
C ILE A 115 -0.52 0.05 16.98
N HIS A 116 -0.87 1.15 16.29
CA HIS A 116 -0.31 2.48 16.55
C HIS A 116 -0.57 2.92 17.99
N ALA A 117 -1.83 2.88 18.44
CA ALA A 117 -2.20 3.30 19.79
C ALA A 117 -1.45 2.51 20.87
N THR A 118 -1.31 1.18 20.68
CA THR A 118 -0.59 0.31 21.61
C THR A 118 0.91 0.63 21.66
N ALA A 119 1.53 0.86 20.49
CA ALA A 119 2.95 1.20 20.42
C ALA A 119 3.22 2.58 21.06
N GLU A 120 2.41 3.58 20.72
CA GLU A 120 2.55 4.95 21.23
C GLU A 120 2.41 5.05 22.74
N ALA A 121 1.51 4.27 23.34
CA ALA A 121 1.35 4.21 24.80
C ALA A 121 2.63 3.79 25.55
N GLN A 122 3.58 3.17 24.85
CA GLN A 122 4.87 2.72 25.38
C GLN A 122 6.07 3.53 24.83
N GLY A 123 5.82 4.66 24.13
CA GLY A 123 6.87 5.50 23.54
C GLY A 123 7.49 4.94 22.25
N TRP A 124 6.83 3.97 21.62
CA TRP A 124 7.25 3.36 20.37
C TRP A 124 6.32 3.73 19.22
N ILE A 125 6.75 3.50 17.98
CA ILE A 125 5.91 3.58 16.78
C ILE A 125 6.05 2.31 15.95
N PHE A 126 4.95 1.92 15.31
CA PHE A 126 4.96 1.04 14.14
C PHE A 126 4.76 1.94 12.91
N PRO A 127 5.83 2.23 12.13
CA PRO A 127 5.83 3.37 11.21
C PRO A 127 5.12 3.11 9.86
N LEU A 128 4.34 2.08 9.73
CA LEU A 128 3.48 1.86 8.57
C LEU A 128 2.26 2.78 8.67
N THR A 129 2.15 3.77 7.79
CA THR A 129 1.07 4.77 7.81
C THR A 129 0.43 4.90 6.44
N LEU A 130 -0.89 4.75 6.39
CA LEU A 130 -1.68 4.84 5.16
C LEU A 130 -3.11 5.34 5.46
N ALA A 131 -3.80 5.85 4.42
CA ALA A 131 -5.12 6.47 4.57
C ALA A 131 -6.19 5.54 5.16
N SER A 132 -6.08 4.22 4.96
CA SER A 132 -7.05 3.23 5.46
C SER A 132 -6.71 2.65 6.85
N GLN A 133 -5.81 3.28 7.62
CA GLN A 133 -5.34 2.76 8.92
C GLN A 133 -6.46 2.43 9.92
N GLY A 134 -7.61 3.11 9.84
CA GLY A 134 -8.77 2.87 10.72
C GLY A 134 -9.54 1.58 10.40
N SER A 135 -9.27 0.91 9.28
CA SER A 135 -9.96 -0.32 8.84
C SER A 135 -9.03 -1.39 8.29
N ALA A 136 -7.85 -1.02 7.82
CA ALA A 136 -6.85 -1.97 7.34
C ALA A 136 -6.38 -2.87 8.49
N ARG A 137 -6.29 -4.18 8.22
CA ARG A 137 -5.87 -5.19 9.20
C ARG A 137 -4.49 -5.70 8.86
N LEU A 138 -3.72 -6.06 9.89
CA LEU A 138 -2.33 -6.47 9.77
C LEU A 138 -2.12 -7.55 8.70
N GLY A 139 -2.92 -8.63 8.70
CA GLY A 139 -2.77 -9.71 7.73
C GLY A 139 -2.93 -9.25 6.28
N GLY A 140 -3.85 -8.32 6.01
CA GLY A 140 -4.02 -7.72 4.69
C GLY A 140 -2.83 -6.83 4.28
N LEU A 141 -2.32 -6.03 5.22
CA LEU A 141 -1.14 -5.18 5.00
C LEU A 141 0.11 -6.01 4.68
N LEU A 142 0.29 -7.13 5.37
CA LEU A 142 1.39 -8.05 5.11
C LEU A 142 1.19 -8.79 3.78
N ALA A 143 -0.03 -9.25 3.50
CA ALA A 143 -0.35 -9.97 2.26
C ALA A 143 -0.04 -9.14 1.01
N THR A 144 -0.21 -7.82 1.05
CA THR A 144 0.11 -6.91 -0.06
C THR A 144 1.49 -6.27 0.05
N ASN A 145 2.25 -6.54 1.12
CA ASN A 145 3.49 -5.83 1.43
C ASN A 145 3.28 -4.31 1.40
N ALA A 146 2.29 -3.82 2.14
CA ALA A 146 1.84 -2.44 2.09
C ALA A 146 2.99 -1.46 2.34
N GLY A 147 3.00 -0.39 1.53
CA GLY A 147 3.85 0.78 1.70
C GLY A 147 3.10 1.92 2.38
N GLY A 148 3.55 3.14 2.16
CA GLY A 148 2.94 4.36 2.67
C GLY A 148 3.97 5.48 2.79
N VAL A 149 3.60 6.56 3.44
CA VAL A 149 4.40 7.80 3.46
C VAL A 149 5.77 7.69 4.16
N ASN A 150 5.98 6.68 4.99
CA ASN A 150 7.21 6.52 5.77
C ASN A 150 8.20 5.49 5.18
N VAL A 151 7.92 4.96 3.98
CA VAL A 151 8.75 3.92 3.33
C VAL A 151 10.19 4.39 3.12
N LEU A 152 10.39 5.66 2.78
CA LEU A 152 11.72 6.24 2.59
C LEU A 152 12.66 5.99 3.79
N ARG A 153 12.13 6.08 5.00
CA ARG A 153 12.90 5.93 6.24
C ARG A 153 12.89 4.52 6.81
N TYR A 154 11.74 3.87 6.79
CA TYR A 154 11.53 2.65 7.58
C TYR A 154 11.30 1.40 6.74
N GLY A 155 11.17 1.57 5.42
CA GLY A 155 10.79 0.48 4.52
C GLY A 155 9.29 0.20 4.53
N ASN A 156 8.88 -0.79 3.75
CA ASN A 156 7.50 -1.25 3.68
C ASN A 156 7.18 -2.33 4.74
N ALA A 157 5.99 -2.90 4.71
CA ALA A 157 5.54 -3.89 5.70
C ALA A 157 6.53 -5.06 5.88
N ARG A 158 7.20 -5.51 4.82
CA ARG A 158 8.20 -6.59 4.84
C ARG A 158 9.40 -6.25 5.72
N ASP A 159 9.86 -5.00 5.68
CA ASP A 159 11.03 -4.52 6.44
C ASP A 159 10.71 -4.34 7.93
N LEU A 160 9.41 -4.21 8.24
CA LEU A 160 8.88 -3.98 9.57
C LEU A 160 8.50 -5.27 10.33
N VAL A 161 8.71 -6.44 9.72
CA VAL A 161 8.32 -7.74 10.30
C VAL A 161 9.52 -8.61 10.52
N LEU A 162 9.61 -9.21 11.71
CA LEU A 162 10.70 -10.10 12.14
C LEU A 162 10.35 -11.58 11.96
N GLY A 163 9.06 -11.95 11.99
CA GLY A 163 8.57 -13.30 11.81
C GLY A 163 7.09 -13.34 11.56
N VAL A 164 6.59 -14.44 11.02
CA VAL A 164 5.16 -14.66 10.77
C VAL A 164 4.72 -16.04 11.23
N GLU A 165 3.44 -16.14 11.59
CA GLU A 165 2.69 -17.37 11.68
C GLU A 165 1.74 -17.41 10.49
N ALA A 166 1.67 -18.53 9.79
CA ALA A 166 0.81 -18.69 8.63
C ALA A 166 0.33 -20.13 8.47
N VAL A 167 -0.76 -20.30 7.74
CA VAL A 167 -1.34 -21.62 7.43
C VAL A 167 -1.32 -21.85 5.92
N LEU A 168 -0.75 -22.96 5.48
CA LEU A 168 -0.70 -23.39 4.07
C LEU A 168 -2.00 -24.02 3.61
N ALA A 169 -2.13 -24.25 2.30
CA ALA A 169 -3.35 -24.80 1.69
C ALA A 169 -3.78 -26.18 2.22
N ASP A 170 -2.85 -27.00 2.68
CA ASP A 170 -3.08 -28.32 3.28
C ASP A 170 -3.40 -28.28 4.78
N GLY A 171 -3.41 -27.06 5.38
CA GLY A 171 -3.61 -26.84 6.80
C GLY A 171 -2.33 -26.99 7.65
N THR A 172 -1.16 -27.08 7.03
CA THR A 172 0.13 -27.03 7.75
C THR A 172 0.33 -25.64 8.35
N VAL A 173 0.57 -25.58 9.66
CA VAL A 173 0.90 -24.34 10.35
C VAL A 173 2.40 -24.10 10.31
N ILE A 174 2.81 -22.97 9.72
CA ILE A 174 4.19 -22.47 9.78
C ILE A 174 4.24 -21.44 10.91
N ASN A 175 5.12 -21.63 11.88
CA ASN A 175 5.37 -20.67 12.94
C ASN A 175 6.84 -20.26 12.93
N THR A 176 7.11 -19.06 12.40
CA THR A 176 8.42 -18.41 12.39
C THR A 176 8.41 -17.13 13.23
N LEU A 177 7.41 -16.98 14.13
CA LEU A 177 7.37 -15.86 15.05
C LEU A 177 8.66 -15.79 15.87
N SER A 178 9.35 -14.67 15.77
CA SER A 178 10.65 -14.47 16.43
C SER A 178 10.90 -12.98 16.60
N PRO A 179 11.43 -12.53 17.75
CA PRO A 179 11.90 -11.15 17.93
C PRO A 179 13.33 -10.94 17.39
N LEU A 180 13.95 -11.97 16.82
CA LEU A 180 15.34 -11.94 16.42
C LEU A 180 15.54 -11.11 15.15
N ARG A 181 16.49 -10.17 15.19
CA ARG A 181 16.94 -9.40 14.01
C ARG A 181 17.88 -10.20 13.11
N LYS A 182 18.53 -11.24 13.65
CA LYS A 182 19.47 -12.12 12.91
C LYS A 182 19.01 -13.56 13.06
N ASN A 183 18.52 -14.17 11.98
CA ASN A 183 18.13 -15.56 11.92
C ASN A 183 18.36 -16.09 10.49
N ASN A 184 19.51 -16.70 10.27
CA ASN A 184 19.89 -17.29 8.98
C ASN A 184 19.68 -18.81 8.95
N MET A 185 18.79 -19.35 9.81
CA MET A 185 18.53 -20.78 9.88
C MET A 185 17.46 -21.20 8.87
N GLY A 186 17.89 -21.50 7.64
CA GLY A 186 17.04 -21.95 6.55
C GLY A 186 16.54 -20.80 5.64
N TYR A 187 15.60 -21.13 4.75
CA TYR A 187 14.98 -20.15 3.87
C TYR A 187 14.10 -19.18 4.63
N ASP A 188 14.11 -17.92 4.25
CA ASP A 188 13.23 -16.90 4.82
C ASP A 188 11.80 -17.00 4.25
N LEU A 189 10.98 -17.85 4.86
CA LEU A 189 9.58 -18.05 4.45
C LEU A 189 8.70 -16.84 4.75
N ARG A 190 9.10 -15.98 5.71
CA ARG A 190 8.43 -14.72 5.98
C ARG A 190 8.39 -13.85 4.73
N HIS A 191 9.52 -13.66 4.05
CA HIS A 191 9.64 -12.86 2.85
C HIS A 191 8.94 -13.49 1.64
N LEU A 192 8.67 -14.79 1.66
CA LEU A 192 7.87 -15.47 0.65
C LEU A 192 6.37 -15.23 0.84
N LEU A 193 5.90 -15.26 2.09
CA LEU A 193 4.48 -15.10 2.43
C LEU A 193 4.02 -13.64 2.41
N ILE A 194 4.86 -12.70 2.85
CA ILE A 194 4.59 -11.26 2.76
C ILE A 194 4.63 -10.82 1.28
N GLY A 195 3.55 -10.21 0.81
CA GLY A 195 3.39 -9.81 -0.58
C GLY A 195 2.87 -10.92 -1.51
N SER A 196 2.45 -12.06 -0.95
CA SER A 196 1.85 -13.16 -1.72
C SER A 196 0.34 -13.01 -1.96
N GLU A 197 -0.28 -11.99 -1.41
CA GLU A 197 -1.71 -11.67 -1.53
C GLU A 197 -2.65 -12.87 -1.19
N GLY A 198 -2.23 -13.66 -0.20
CA GLY A 198 -2.99 -14.83 0.24
C GLY A 198 -3.02 -16.00 -0.76
N THR A 199 -2.14 -16.00 -1.76
CA THR A 199 -2.06 -17.08 -2.77
C THR A 199 -1.15 -18.25 -2.34
N LEU A 200 -0.24 -18.04 -1.38
CA LEU A 200 0.72 -19.05 -0.91
C LEU A 200 0.41 -19.56 0.51
N GLY A 201 -0.35 -18.81 1.28
CA GLY A 201 -0.73 -19.13 2.65
C GLY A 201 -1.56 -18.01 3.26
N VAL A 202 -2.15 -18.28 4.41
CA VAL A 202 -2.93 -17.31 5.21
C VAL A 202 -2.11 -16.90 6.42
N ILE A 203 -1.63 -15.66 6.45
CA ILE A 203 -0.89 -15.11 7.59
C ILE A 203 -1.86 -14.91 8.76
N THR A 204 -1.57 -15.47 9.93
CA THR A 204 -2.41 -15.44 11.12
C THR A 204 -1.86 -14.55 12.23
N ALA A 205 -0.53 -14.35 12.29
CA ALA A 205 0.13 -13.42 13.20
C ALA A 205 1.48 -12.98 12.66
N ALA A 206 2.02 -11.90 13.22
CA ALA A 206 3.38 -11.44 12.93
C ALA A 206 4.07 -10.86 14.17
N SER A 207 5.41 -10.99 14.21
CA SER A 207 6.29 -10.27 15.12
C SER A 207 6.75 -8.99 14.44
N LEU A 208 6.32 -7.85 14.96
CA LEU A 208 6.57 -6.52 14.42
C LEU A 208 7.83 -5.92 15.03
N ARG A 209 8.60 -5.21 14.21
CA ARG A 209 9.69 -4.36 14.64
C ARG A 209 9.14 -2.95 14.89
N LEU A 210 9.36 -2.44 16.10
CA LEU A 210 9.00 -1.09 16.48
C LEU A 210 10.23 -0.18 16.46
N PHE A 211 9.97 1.12 16.38
CA PHE A 211 10.99 2.16 16.44
C PHE A 211 10.66 3.15 17.55
N PRO A 212 11.69 3.73 18.20
CA PRO A 212 11.45 4.82 19.15
C PRO A 212 10.69 5.96 18.46
N LYS A 213 9.68 6.50 19.14
CA LYS A 213 8.96 7.69 18.65
C LYS A 213 9.95 8.84 18.50
N PRO A 214 10.01 9.52 17.34
CA PRO A 214 10.82 10.73 17.21
C PRO A 214 10.43 11.76 18.28
N ALA A 215 11.42 12.28 18.98
CA ALA A 215 11.19 13.27 20.04
C ALA A 215 10.78 14.64 19.49
N ARG A 216 11.24 14.95 18.27
CA ARG A 216 10.94 16.18 17.54
C ARG A 216 10.64 15.87 16.09
N GLN A 217 9.62 16.49 15.56
CA GLN A 217 9.22 16.36 14.15
C GLN A 217 9.07 17.74 13.53
N GLY A 218 9.37 17.86 12.25
CA GLY A 218 9.18 19.09 11.49
C GLY A 218 8.80 18.78 10.06
N ALA A 219 8.08 19.71 9.42
CA ALA A 219 7.76 19.60 8.00
C ALA A 219 7.90 20.96 7.32
N ALA A 220 8.19 20.90 6.02
CA ALA A 220 8.20 22.07 5.15
C ALA A 220 7.49 21.76 3.83
N MET A 221 6.82 22.77 3.27
CA MET A 221 6.40 22.80 1.89
C MET A 221 7.26 23.78 1.13
N MET A 222 7.92 23.33 0.06
CA MET A 222 8.84 24.12 -0.75
C MET A 222 8.42 24.12 -2.21
N VAL A 223 8.30 25.29 -2.81
CA VAL A 223 7.95 25.49 -4.22
C VAL A 223 9.19 25.30 -5.08
N VAL A 224 9.12 24.37 -6.02
CA VAL A 224 10.21 24.07 -6.95
C VAL A 224 9.78 24.34 -8.39
N PRO A 225 10.69 24.79 -9.28
CA PRO A 225 10.35 25.11 -10.66
C PRO A 225 10.12 23.87 -11.53
N SER A 226 10.65 22.73 -11.16
CA SER A 226 10.55 21.50 -11.96
C SER A 226 10.82 20.23 -11.15
N PRO A 227 10.44 19.03 -11.67
CA PRO A 227 10.80 17.75 -11.06
C PRO A 227 12.32 17.51 -10.95
N GLU A 228 13.14 18.07 -11.84
CA GLU A 228 14.61 18.02 -11.78
C GLU A 228 15.14 18.81 -10.57
N ALA A 229 14.57 20.00 -10.32
CA ALA A 229 14.88 20.77 -9.12
C ALA A 229 14.45 20.02 -7.86
N ALA A 230 13.28 19.39 -7.87
CA ALA A 230 12.81 18.54 -6.76
C ALA A 230 13.78 17.37 -6.48
N LEU A 231 14.29 16.70 -7.52
CA LEU A 231 15.28 15.63 -7.37
C LEU A 231 16.59 16.14 -6.76
N THR A 232 17.02 17.34 -7.15
CA THR A 232 18.23 17.96 -6.58
C THR A 232 18.00 18.33 -5.11
N LEU A 233 16.85 18.93 -4.81
CA LEU A 233 16.43 19.24 -3.43
C LEU A 233 16.36 17.98 -2.56
N PHE A 234 15.85 16.88 -3.08
CA PHE A 234 15.83 15.59 -2.38
C PHE A 234 17.24 15.12 -1.99
N LYS A 235 18.20 15.19 -2.92
CA LYS A 235 19.61 14.85 -2.62
C LYS A 235 20.21 15.75 -1.55
N MET A 236 19.89 17.04 -1.56
CA MET A 236 20.34 17.98 -0.52
C MET A 236 19.71 17.62 0.85
N ALA A 237 18.40 17.28 0.86
CA ALA A 237 17.70 16.85 2.07
C ALA A 237 18.30 15.56 2.65
N GLN A 238 18.59 14.57 1.79
CA GLN A 238 19.26 13.34 2.20
C GLN A 238 20.65 13.58 2.78
N ALA A 239 21.46 14.41 2.12
CA ALA A 239 22.82 14.72 2.57
C ALA A 239 22.82 15.43 3.95
N ARG A 240 21.81 16.27 4.21
CA ARG A 240 21.68 17.05 5.46
C ARG A 240 21.05 16.26 6.59
N ALA A 241 19.94 15.55 6.31
CA ALA A 241 19.12 14.91 7.33
C ALA A 241 19.39 13.41 7.52
N GLY A 242 19.98 12.73 6.52
CA GLY A 242 20.21 11.29 6.58
C GLY A 242 18.95 10.51 6.98
N ASP A 243 19.09 9.62 7.96
CA ASP A 243 17.99 8.81 8.49
C ASP A 243 16.87 9.60 9.18
N ALA A 244 17.04 10.91 9.40
CA ALA A 244 15.97 11.74 9.94
C ALA A 244 14.93 12.14 8.89
N LEU A 245 15.23 11.99 7.58
CA LEU A 245 14.30 12.26 6.49
C LEU A 245 13.22 11.17 6.45
N SER A 246 12.02 11.48 6.93
CA SER A 246 10.92 10.54 7.04
C SER A 246 10.14 10.40 5.74
N ALA A 247 9.88 11.54 5.05
CA ALA A 247 9.16 11.57 3.78
C ALA A 247 9.65 12.70 2.88
N PHE A 248 9.54 12.50 1.57
CA PHE A 248 9.78 13.49 0.53
C PHE A 248 8.76 13.30 -0.59
N GLU A 249 7.70 14.13 -0.55
CA GLU A 249 6.57 14.06 -1.48
C GLU A 249 6.70 15.09 -2.58
N LEU A 250 6.28 14.75 -3.80
CA LEU A 250 6.11 15.67 -4.92
C LEU A 250 4.62 15.86 -5.22
N ILE A 251 4.18 17.09 -5.42
CA ILE A 251 2.77 17.44 -5.68
C ILE A 251 2.72 18.38 -6.87
N SER A 252 1.97 18.00 -7.91
CA SER A 252 1.72 18.87 -9.06
C SER A 252 0.61 19.88 -8.81
N GLN A 253 0.64 21.01 -9.51
CA GLN A 253 -0.42 22.02 -9.53
C GLN A 253 -1.82 21.44 -9.73
N GLN A 254 -1.95 20.43 -10.59
CA GLN A 254 -3.25 19.84 -10.88
C GLN A 254 -3.90 19.21 -9.65
N GLY A 255 -3.11 18.66 -8.72
CA GLY A 255 -3.59 18.17 -7.44
C GLY A 255 -4.20 19.29 -6.58
N LEU A 256 -3.54 20.46 -6.54
CA LEU A 256 -4.01 21.63 -5.81
C LEU A 256 -5.29 22.19 -6.40
N LEU A 257 -5.37 22.28 -7.73
CA LEU A 257 -6.59 22.73 -8.45
C LEU A 257 -7.76 21.75 -8.25
N PHE A 258 -7.50 20.46 -8.10
CA PHE A 258 -8.54 19.48 -7.81
C PHE A 258 -9.04 19.57 -6.37
N LEU A 259 -8.17 19.90 -5.41
CA LEU A 259 -8.59 20.21 -4.04
C LEU A 259 -9.51 21.42 -4.00
N ASP A 260 -9.18 22.51 -4.72
CA ASP A 260 -10.02 23.69 -4.79
C ASP A 260 -11.38 23.41 -5.43
N ALA A 261 -11.40 22.58 -6.47
CA ALA A 261 -12.62 22.30 -7.23
C ALA A 261 -13.59 21.34 -6.53
N MET A 262 -13.08 20.27 -5.96
CA MET A 262 -13.86 19.11 -5.50
C MET A 262 -13.31 18.45 -4.25
N GLY A 263 -12.20 18.91 -3.69
CA GLY A 263 -11.59 18.32 -2.51
C GLY A 263 -12.38 18.52 -1.22
N PRO A 264 -12.03 17.83 -0.14
CA PRO A 264 -12.36 18.26 1.20
C PRO A 264 -11.81 19.66 1.45
N GLU A 265 -12.45 20.43 2.32
CA GLU A 265 -11.93 21.73 2.74
C GLU A 265 -10.50 21.56 3.29
N THR A 266 -9.54 22.15 2.61
CA THR A 266 -8.12 21.94 2.88
C THR A 266 -7.38 23.28 2.74
N ARG A 267 -6.70 23.68 3.81
CA ARG A 267 -5.88 24.88 3.77
C ARG A 267 -4.70 24.67 2.84
N GLN A 268 -4.53 25.57 1.89
CA GLN A 268 -3.37 25.62 1.01
C GLN A 268 -2.44 26.76 1.43
N PRO A 269 -1.14 26.50 1.66
CA PRO A 269 -0.24 27.47 2.26
C PRO A 269 0.19 28.60 1.33
N PHE A 270 -0.03 28.47 0.02
CA PHE A 270 0.37 29.45 -0.98
C PHE A 270 -0.85 30.12 -1.64
N ASP A 271 -0.82 31.42 -1.83
CA ASP A 271 -1.92 32.17 -2.50
C ASP A 271 -2.08 31.75 -3.97
N ALA A 272 -0.96 31.60 -4.69
CA ALA A 272 -0.95 30.98 -6.01
C ALA A 272 -0.96 29.46 -5.90
N ARG A 273 -1.26 28.76 -7.00
CA ARG A 273 -1.11 27.31 -7.11
C ARG A 273 0.17 27.03 -7.90
N PRO A 274 1.30 26.76 -7.21
CA PRO A 274 2.58 26.52 -7.86
C PRO A 274 2.54 25.29 -8.76
N ASP A 275 3.37 25.25 -9.79
CA ASP A 275 3.45 24.11 -10.70
C ASP A 275 3.87 22.83 -9.96
N TRP A 276 4.83 22.96 -9.03
CA TRP A 276 5.31 21.86 -8.21
C TRP A 276 5.62 22.29 -6.78
N ILE A 277 5.26 21.42 -5.84
CA ILE A 277 5.60 21.55 -4.42
C ILE A 277 6.24 20.26 -3.93
N CYS A 278 7.28 20.40 -3.11
CA CYS A 278 7.80 19.29 -2.29
C CYS A 278 7.33 19.45 -0.85
N LEU A 279 6.72 18.37 -0.29
CA LEU A 279 6.48 18.24 1.15
C LEU A 279 7.61 17.39 1.73
N ILE A 280 8.35 17.94 2.68
CA ILE A 280 9.51 17.32 3.33
C ILE A 280 9.18 17.14 4.80
N ASP A 281 9.38 15.94 5.35
CA ASP A 281 9.11 15.61 6.75
C ASP A 281 10.35 15.02 7.42
N LEU A 282 10.70 15.55 8.58
CA LEU A 282 11.83 15.12 9.39
C LEU A 282 11.38 14.60 10.74
N GLY A 283 11.98 13.50 11.20
CA GLY A 283 11.81 12.99 12.56
C GLY A 283 13.15 12.79 13.26
N MET A 284 13.39 13.50 14.36
CA MET A 284 14.68 13.52 15.05
C MET A 284 14.57 13.05 16.50
N GLY A 285 15.68 12.61 17.07
CA GLY A 285 15.83 12.37 18.50
C GLY A 285 15.87 13.69 19.31
N ALA A 286 15.90 13.60 20.64
CA ALA A 286 15.80 14.73 21.54
C ALA A 286 16.87 15.84 21.33
N GLY A 287 18.04 15.48 20.81
CA GLY A 287 19.12 16.45 20.52
C GLY A 287 19.04 17.10 19.13
N GLY A 288 18.08 16.69 18.28
CA GLY A 288 17.92 17.24 16.94
C GLY A 288 17.01 18.47 16.91
N ASP A 289 17.19 19.29 15.88
CA ASP A 289 16.34 20.44 15.58
C ASP A 289 15.86 20.37 14.14
N PRO A 290 14.66 19.80 13.89
CA PRO A 290 14.13 19.64 12.55
C PRO A 290 13.77 20.98 11.88
N GLU A 291 13.37 21.99 12.65
CA GLU A 291 13.06 23.34 12.15
C GLU A 291 14.32 24.02 11.61
N ALA A 292 15.37 24.08 12.41
CA ALA A 292 16.66 24.63 11.98
C ALA A 292 17.27 23.87 10.78
N ALA A 293 17.07 22.54 10.73
CA ALA A 293 17.54 21.74 9.60
C ALA A 293 16.77 22.05 8.29
N LEU A 294 15.46 22.28 8.39
CA LEU A 294 14.61 22.67 7.25
C LEU A 294 14.87 24.11 6.82
N GLU A 295 15.10 25.06 7.76
CA GLU A 295 15.48 26.44 7.45
C GLU A 295 16.80 26.47 6.69
N ALA A 296 17.81 25.76 7.16
CA ALA A 296 19.11 25.69 6.50
C ALA A 296 19.00 25.00 5.11
N LEU A 297 18.18 23.95 4.97
CA LEU A 297 17.90 23.34 3.66
C LEU A 297 17.24 24.33 2.71
N PHE A 298 16.24 25.07 3.18
CA PHE A 298 15.56 26.08 2.40
C PHE A 298 16.55 27.19 1.93
N ALA A 299 17.37 27.72 2.83
CA ALA A 299 18.32 28.77 2.51
C ALA A 299 19.31 28.34 1.42
N ASP A 300 19.93 27.15 1.57
CA ASP A 300 20.87 26.61 0.59
C ASP A 300 20.19 26.35 -0.77
N ALA A 301 18.96 25.80 -0.76
CA ALA A 301 18.20 25.51 -1.97
C ALA A 301 17.71 26.78 -2.68
N PHE A 302 17.36 27.82 -1.92
CA PHE A 302 16.96 29.12 -2.45
C PHE A 302 18.16 29.83 -3.10
N GLU A 303 19.33 29.85 -2.46
CA GLU A 303 20.55 30.38 -3.01
C GLU A 303 20.97 29.67 -4.31
N ALA A 304 20.74 28.35 -4.36
CA ALA A 304 20.98 27.52 -5.55
C ALA A 304 19.92 27.68 -6.65
N GLY A 305 18.85 28.46 -6.43
CA GLY A 305 17.75 28.64 -7.38
C GLY A 305 16.85 27.42 -7.58
N LEU A 306 16.89 26.45 -6.64
CA LEU A 306 16.09 25.23 -6.69
C LEU A 306 14.71 25.41 -6.04
N VAL A 307 14.57 26.40 -5.16
CA VAL A 307 13.34 26.73 -4.44
C VAL A 307 13.08 28.21 -4.60
N SER A 308 11.83 28.59 -4.90
CA SER A 308 11.41 29.98 -5.06
C SER A 308 10.60 30.54 -3.89
N ASP A 309 9.94 29.66 -3.13
CA ASP A 309 9.10 29.99 -1.97
C ASP A 309 8.97 28.77 -1.08
N GLY A 310 8.61 28.96 0.19
CA GLY A 310 8.43 27.84 1.11
C GLY A 310 7.84 28.23 2.45
N VAL A 311 7.20 27.28 3.10
CA VAL A 311 6.64 27.42 4.44
C VAL A 311 7.14 26.26 5.30
N ILE A 312 7.68 26.58 6.47
CA ILE A 312 8.13 25.61 7.49
C ILE A 312 7.11 25.60 8.60
N ALA A 313 6.63 24.41 8.98
CA ALA A 313 5.65 24.25 10.05
C ALA A 313 6.23 24.68 11.41
N GLN A 314 5.56 25.61 12.07
CA GLN A 314 5.93 26.15 13.39
C GLN A 314 5.20 25.42 14.54
N SER A 315 4.40 24.40 14.23
CA SER A 315 3.65 23.60 15.19
C SER A 315 3.22 22.27 14.58
N ASP A 316 2.91 21.29 15.45
CA ASP A 316 2.31 20.01 15.03
C ASP A 316 1.00 20.21 14.26
N GLY A 317 0.22 21.24 14.61
CA GLY A 317 -1.01 21.59 13.90
C GLY A 317 -0.74 21.99 12.44
N GLN A 318 0.26 22.86 12.19
CA GLN A 318 0.63 23.23 10.83
C GLN A 318 1.24 22.05 10.04
N ARG A 319 2.04 21.22 10.71
CA ARG A 319 2.54 19.98 10.11
C ARG A 319 1.38 19.08 9.68
N ALA A 320 0.38 18.92 10.54
CA ALA A 320 -0.82 18.15 10.20
C ALA A 320 -1.61 18.76 9.02
N GLU A 321 -1.70 20.10 8.91
CA GLU A 321 -2.31 20.78 7.77
C GLU A 321 -1.57 20.48 6.45
N PHE A 322 -0.23 20.43 6.45
CA PHE A 322 0.56 20.08 5.27
C PHE A 322 0.30 18.64 4.82
N TRP A 323 0.24 17.72 5.78
CA TRP A 323 -0.11 16.33 5.48
C TRP A 323 -1.57 16.19 5.02
N ALA A 324 -2.51 16.92 5.63
CA ALA A 324 -3.91 16.91 5.21
C ALA A 324 -4.06 17.36 3.74
N LEU A 325 -3.28 18.37 3.29
CA LEU A 325 -3.26 18.75 1.88
C LEU A 325 -2.88 17.56 0.99
N ARG A 326 -1.79 16.86 1.32
CA ARG A 326 -1.31 15.70 0.55
C ARG A 326 -2.29 14.53 0.59
N GLU A 327 -2.84 14.23 1.75
CA GLU A 327 -3.73 13.09 1.97
C GLU A 327 -5.14 13.28 1.40
N ASN A 328 -5.58 14.52 1.18
CA ASN A 328 -6.88 14.83 0.58
C ASN A 328 -6.88 14.78 -0.96
N ILE A 329 -5.71 14.77 -1.62
CA ILE A 329 -5.62 14.67 -3.09
C ILE A 329 -6.30 13.40 -3.64
N PRO A 330 -6.13 12.19 -3.07
CA PRO A 330 -6.83 11.00 -3.53
C PRO A 330 -8.35 11.13 -3.50
N GLU A 331 -8.92 11.79 -2.49
CA GLU A 331 -10.36 12.01 -2.39
C GLU A 331 -10.85 13.04 -3.45
N ALA A 332 -10.11 14.12 -3.65
CA ALA A 332 -10.39 15.05 -4.75
C ALA A 332 -10.36 14.33 -6.10
N ASN A 333 -9.34 13.50 -6.35
CA ASN A 333 -9.23 12.67 -7.54
C ASN A 333 -10.44 11.73 -7.73
N ARG A 334 -10.91 11.12 -6.64
CA ARG A 334 -12.09 10.23 -6.66
C ARG A 334 -13.34 11.00 -7.07
N ARG A 335 -13.55 12.21 -6.53
CA ARG A 335 -14.71 13.06 -6.84
C ARG A 335 -14.67 13.60 -8.26
N ILE A 336 -13.51 13.98 -8.78
CA ILE A 336 -13.32 14.39 -10.19
C ILE A 336 -13.57 13.21 -11.15
N GLY A 337 -13.20 12.00 -10.76
CA GLY A 337 -13.40 10.78 -11.55
C GLY A 337 -12.30 10.50 -12.56
N ALA A 338 -11.21 9.87 -12.12
CA ALA A 338 -10.11 9.48 -12.99
C ALA A 338 -10.55 8.45 -14.06
N ILE A 339 -10.14 8.66 -15.30
CA ILE A 339 -10.25 7.68 -16.40
C ILE A 339 -9.33 6.49 -16.11
N SER A 340 -8.08 6.78 -15.77
CA SER A 340 -7.06 5.80 -15.41
C SER A 340 -6.22 6.31 -14.24
N SER A 341 -6.01 5.44 -13.26
CA SER A 341 -5.19 5.73 -12.08
C SER A 341 -4.04 4.74 -12.05
N HIS A 342 -2.83 5.25 -11.91
CA HIS A 342 -1.62 4.46 -11.90
C HIS A 342 -0.88 4.69 -10.58
N ASP A 343 -0.50 3.59 -9.96
CA ASP A 343 0.41 3.49 -8.85
C ASP A 343 1.66 2.80 -9.38
N ILE A 344 2.65 3.61 -9.74
CA ILE A 344 3.87 3.16 -10.43
C ILE A 344 5.11 3.58 -9.64
N SER A 345 6.20 2.87 -9.86
CA SER A 345 7.51 3.35 -9.44
C SER A 345 8.53 3.28 -10.57
N VAL A 346 9.44 4.23 -10.57
CA VAL A 346 10.62 4.24 -11.45
C VAL A 346 11.87 4.51 -10.60
N PRO A 347 13.08 4.14 -11.06
CA PRO A 347 14.30 4.56 -10.37
C PRO A 347 14.23 6.06 -10.06
N VAL A 348 14.54 6.46 -8.83
CA VAL A 348 14.38 7.85 -8.35
C VAL A 348 15.01 8.87 -9.28
N ALA A 349 16.19 8.56 -9.86
CA ALA A 349 16.88 9.40 -10.82
C ALA A 349 16.10 9.60 -12.14
N LEU A 350 15.15 8.73 -12.46
CA LEU A 350 14.35 8.76 -13.68
C LEU A 350 12.94 9.35 -13.47
N VAL A 351 12.59 9.73 -12.24
CA VAL A 351 11.30 10.39 -11.94
C VAL A 351 11.07 11.63 -12.81
N PRO A 352 12.03 12.58 -12.95
CA PRO A 352 11.83 13.74 -13.82
C PRO A 352 11.62 13.35 -15.29
N ARG A 353 12.35 12.36 -15.76
CA ARG A 353 12.23 11.87 -17.14
C ARG A 353 10.86 11.26 -17.41
N PHE A 354 10.34 10.43 -16.48
CA PHE A 354 8.99 9.87 -16.57
C PHE A 354 7.95 10.99 -16.67
N ILE A 355 8.03 12.00 -15.77
CA ILE A 355 7.10 13.13 -15.74
C ILE A 355 7.14 13.94 -17.02
N ALA A 356 8.31 14.11 -17.63
CA ALA A 356 8.48 14.84 -18.89
C ALA A 356 7.96 14.07 -20.12
N GLU A 357 8.15 12.75 -20.19
CA GLU A 357 7.78 11.95 -21.36
C GLU A 357 6.32 11.46 -21.35
N ALA A 358 5.74 11.18 -20.16
CA ALA A 358 4.40 10.63 -20.03
C ALA A 358 3.29 11.48 -20.70
N PRO A 359 3.29 12.82 -20.61
CA PRO A 359 2.26 13.65 -21.25
C PRO A 359 2.20 13.47 -22.77
N ALA A 360 3.34 13.37 -23.46
CA ALA A 360 3.38 13.18 -24.90
C ALA A 360 2.83 11.80 -25.31
N ARG A 361 3.17 10.74 -24.54
CA ARG A 361 2.66 9.37 -24.76
C ARG A 361 1.14 9.31 -24.61
N ILE A 362 0.61 9.94 -23.57
CA ILE A 362 -0.83 9.99 -23.30
C ILE A 362 -1.53 10.90 -24.30
N GLY A 363 -0.91 12.01 -24.68
CA GLY A 363 -1.41 12.95 -25.69
C GLY A 363 -1.64 12.32 -27.07
N ALA A 364 -0.89 11.29 -27.42
CA ALA A 364 -1.15 10.50 -28.62
C ALA A 364 -2.49 9.72 -28.61
N VAL A 365 -3.08 9.50 -27.42
CA VAL A 365 -4.39 8.85 -27.27
C VAL A 365 -5.53 9.88 -27.26
N GLY A 366 -5.29 11.09 -26.77
CA GLY A 366 -6.28 12.16 -26.65
C GLY A 366 -5.85 13.29 -25.73
N GLU A 367 -6.75 14.25 -25.51
CA GLU A 367 -6.55 15.36 -24.59
C GLU A 367 -7.08 15.05 -23.21
N PHE A 368 -6.24 15.20 -22.18
CA PHE A 368 -6.54 14.86 -20.81
C PHE A 368 -5.89 15.81 -19.82
N ARG A 369 -6.45 15.90 -18.60
CA ARG A 369 -5.77 16.51 -17.46
C ARG A 369 -4.95 15.44 -16.75
N LEU A 370 -3.72 15.78 -16.37
CA LEU A 370 -2.79 14.87 -15.72
C LEU A 370 -2.52 15.35 -14.30
N ASN A 371 -2.72 14.48 -13.30
CA ASN A 371 -2.34 14.77 -11.92
C ASN A 371 -1.26 13.78 -11.48
N CYS A 372 -0.07 14.32 -11.19
CA CYS A 372 1.08 13.59 -10.66
C CYS A 372 1.37 14.04 -9.24
N PHE A 373 1.39 13.11 -8.32
CA PHE A 373 1.83 13.33 -6.95
C PHE A 373 2.34 12.01 -6.37
N GLY A 374 3.13 12.04 -5.30
CA GLY A 374 3.57 10.81 -4.65
C GLY A 374 4.92 10.91 -3.98
N HIS A 375 5.41 9.75 -3.58
CA HIS A 375 6.61 9.52 -2.78
C HIS A 375 7.87 9.63 -3.64
N MET A 376 8.28 10.85 -3.98
CA MET A 376 9.44 11.06 -4.84
C MET A 376 10.72 10.45 -4.25
N GLY A 377 10.80 10.40 -2.92
CA GLY A 377 11.98 9.89 -2.22
C GLY A 377 12.29 8.42 -2.50
N ASP A 378 11.30 7.61 -2.87
CA ASP A 378 11.44 6.18 -3.24
C ASP A 378 11.04 5.88 -4.69
N GLY A 379 10.66 6.90 -5.46
CA GLY A 379 10.34 6.79 -6.88
C GLY A 379 8.89 6.37 -7.16
N ASN A 380 8.03 6.24 -6.16
CA ASN A 380 6.63 5.91 -6.34
C ASN A 380 5.80 7.15 -6.67
N LEU A 381 5.09 7.10 -7.79
CA LEU A 381 4.20 8.15 -8.25
C LEU A 381 2.76 7.64 -8.43
N HIS A 382 1.82 8.43 -7.94
CA HIS A 382 0.40 8.32 -8.28
C HIS A 382 0.13 9.18 -9.51
N TYR A 383 0.14 8.57 -10.68
CA TYR A 383 -0.02 9.27 -11.96
C TYR A 383 -1.41 9.01 -12.52
N ASN A 384 -2.27 10.03 -12.51
CA ASN A 384 -3.69 9.87 -12.78
C ASN A 384 -4.12 10.71 -13.98
N VAL A 385 -4.97 10.12 -14.84
CA VAL A 385 -5.47 10.71 -16.08
C VAL A 385 -6.96 11.00 -15.94
N PHE A 386 -7.36 12.23 -16.23
CA PHE A 386 -8.71 12.73 -16.03
C PHE A 386 -9.30 13.30 -17.32
N PRO A 387 -10.64 13.30 -17.46
CA PRO A 387 -11.32 13.94 -18.57
C PRO A 387 -11.09 15.46 -18.54
N MET A 388 -11.13 16.10 -19.72
CA MET A 388 -11.17 17.56 -19.83
C MET A 388 -12.46 18.11 -19.19
N PRO A 389 -12.50 19.40 -18.77
CA PRO A 389 -13.68 20.01 -18.21
C PRO A 389 -14.90 19.84 -19.14
N GLY A 390 -16.05 19.49 -18.57
CA GLY A 390 -17.29 19.23 -19.31
C GLY A 390 -17.44 17.80 -19.85
N LYS A 391 -16.39 16.95 -19.71
CA LYS A 391 -16.45 15.52 -20.01
C LYS A 391 -16.44 14.69 -18.73
N SER A 392 -16.93 13.46 -18.83
CA SER A 392 -16.95 12.48 -17.76
C SER A 392 -15.99 11.32 -18.05
N ARG A 393 -15.72 10.50 -17.04
CA ARG A 393 -14.96 9.26 -17.20
C ARG A 393 -15.57 8.32 -18.24
N ALA A 394 -16.89 8.22 -18.31
CA ALA A 394 -17.60 7.31 -19.22
C ALA A 394 -17.37 7.66 -20.71
N ASP A 395 -17.14 8.94 -21.02
CA ASP A 395 -16.85 9.40 -22.38
C ASP A 395 -15.51 8.85 -22.92
N HIS A 396 -14.70 8.21 -22.06
CA HIS A 396 -13.36 7.73 -22.37
C HIS A 396 -13.18 6.22 -22.12
N ASP A 397 -14.26 5.44 -21.96
CA ASP A 397 -14.17 4.02 -21.65
C ASP A 397 -13.39 3.23 -22.72
N ASN A 398 -13.54 3.58 -23.99
CA ASN A 398 -12.80 2.99 -25.11
C ASN A 398 -11.30 3.36 -25.16
N GLN A 399 -10.88 4.42 -24.46
CA GLN A 399 -9.50 4.90 -24.43
C GLN A 399 -8.71 4.40 -23.21
N ARG A 400 -9.39 3.89 -22.17
CA ARG A 400 -8.75 3.49 -20.91
C ARG A 400 -7.60 2.52 -21.07
N SER A 401 -7.79 1.49 -21.90
CA SER A 401 -6.74 0.49 -22.14
C SER A 401 -5.53 1.09 -22.88
N ALA A 402 -5.75 2.00 -23.82
CA ALA A 402 -4.67 2.68 -24.54
C ALA A 402 -3.89 3.64 -23.60
N ILE A 403 -4.59 4.40 -22.76
CA ILE A 403 -3.98 5.26 -21.74
C ILE A 403 -3.14 4.41 -20.77
N LYS A 404 -3.71 3.34 -20.23
CA LYS A 404 -2.99 2.42 -19.33
C LYS A 404 -1.73 1.90 -19.99
N ARG A 405 -1.82 1.48 -21.26
CA ARG A 405 -0.68 0.98 -22.02
C ARG A 405 0.40 2.03 -22.20
N ALA A 406 0.04 3.26 -22.57
CA ALA A 406 0.99 4.35 -22.78
C ALA A 406 1.82 4.65 -21.50
N VAL A 407 1.18 4.61 -20.34
CA VAL A 407 1.87 4.81 -19.06
C VAL A 407 2.74 3.61 -18.69
N HIS A 408 2.19 2.39 -18.77
CA HIS A 408 2.89 1.19 -18.31
C HIS A 408 4.07 0.80 -19.22
N ASP A 409 3.97 0.98 -20.54
CA ASP A 409 5.07 0.74 -21.47
C ASP A 409 6.24 1.70 -21.16
N LEU A 410 5.96 2.99 -20.85
CA LEU A 410 7.01 3.94 -20.44
C LEU A 410 7.66 3.53 -19.11
N VAL A 411 6.86 3.08 -18.13
CA VAL A 411 7.40 2.59 -16.84
C VAL A 411 8.35 1.41 -17.06
N ASP A 412 7.97 0.46 -17.89
CA ASP A 412 8.80 -0.72 -18.23
C ASP A 412 10.09 -0.31 -18.94
N GLU A 413 10.01 0.58 -19.96
CA GLU A 413 11.17 1.15 -20.66
C GLU A 413 12.17 1.84 -19.71
N LEU A 414 11.69 2.41 -18.61
CA LEU A 414 12.51 3.04 -17.57
C LEU A 414 12.97 2.06 -16.48
N GLY A 415 12.68 0.77 -16.61
CA GLY A 415 13.04 -0.25 -15.63
C GLY A 415 12.27 -0.13 -14.31
N GLY A 416 11.03 0.39 -14.38
CA GLY A 416 10.18 0.61 -13.23
C GLY A 416 9.20 -0.55 -12.95
N SER A 417 8.25 -0.30 -12.05
CA SER A 417 7.16 -1.20 -11.70
C SER A 417 5.80 -0.55 -11.94
N VAL A 418 4.89 -1.29 -12.56
CA VAL A 418 3.50 -0.86 -12.79
C VAL A 418 2.60 -1.08 -11.56
N SER A 419 3.17 -1.56 -10.46
CA SER A 419 2.50 -1.68 -9.17
C SER A 419 3.52 -1.44 -8.05
N ALA A 420 3.54 -0.22 -7.51
CA ALA A 420 4.46 0.17 -6.46
C ALA A 420 4.01 -0.33 -5.08
N GLU A 421 2.75 -0.05 -4.69
CA GLU A 421 2.20 -0.34 -3.37
C GLU A 421 1.00 -1.29 -3.39
N HIS A 422 0.12 -1.16 -4.40
CA HIS A 422 -1.21 -1.78 -4.36
C HIS A 422 -1.21 -3.29 -4.55
N GLY A 423 -0.12 -3.90 -5.01
CA GLY A 423 -0.05 -5.31 -5.40
C GLY A 423 -0.62 -5.56 -6.81
N VAL A 424 -0.79 -6.81 -7.12
CA VAL A 424 -1.28 -7.30 -8.43
C VAL A 424 -2.78 -7.59 -8.40
N GLY A 425 -3.24 -8.29 -7.36
CA GLY A 425 -4.62 -8.76 -7.22
C GLY A 425 -5.10 -9.50 -8.47
N ARG A 426 -6.33 -9.18 -8.92
CA ARG A 426 -6.87 -9.62 -10.21
C ARG A 426 -6.72 -8.56 -11.31
N LEU A 427 -6.59 -7.30 -10.92
CA LEU A 427 -6.56 -6.18 -11.86
C LEU A 427 -5.30 -6.13 -12.71
N LYS A 428 -4.15 -6.52 -12.15
CA LYS A 428 -2.83 -6.37 -12.78
C LYS A 428 -2.19 -7.70 -13.18
N VAL A 429 -2.96 -8.81 -13.21
CA VAL A 429 -2.43 -10.13 -13.64
C VAL A 429 -1.89 -10.06 -15.06
N ASP A 430 -2.63 -9.43 -15.99
CA ASP A 430 -2.20 -9.25 -17.37
C ASP A 430 -0.97 -8.33 -17.50
N ASP A 431 -0.83 -7.35 -16.60
CA ASP A 431 0.36 -6.50 -16.56
C ASP A 431 1.57 -7.30 -16.05
N LEU A 432 1.39 -8.14 -15.01
CA LEU A 432 2.46 -9.01 -14.52
C LEU A 432 2.92 -10.01 -15.59
N GLU A 433 1.99 -10.60 -16.35
CA GLU A 433 2.34 -11.50 -17.46
C GLU A 433 3.07 -10.76 -18.59
N ARG A 434 2.75 -9.49 -18.84
CA ARG A 434 3.35 -8.71 -19.91
C ARG A 434 4.72 -8.15 -19.56
N TYR A 435 4.86 -7.58 -18.36
CA TYR A 435 6.06 -6.84 -17.94
C TYR A 435 6.96 -7.62 -16.97
N GLY A 436 6.46 -8.74 -16.45
CA GLY A 436 7.23 -9.57 -15.52
C GLY A 436 8.36 -10.31 -16.21
N ASP A 437 9.50 -10.42 -15.52
CA ASP A 437 10.61 -11.26 -15.98
C ASP A 437 10.16 -12.72 -16.16
N PRO A 438 10.41 -13.36 -17.32
CA PRO A 438 9.97 -14.72 -17.59
C PRO A 438 10.48 -15.76 -16.60
N GLY A 439 11.72 -15.63 -16.12
CA GLY A 439 12.30 -16.53 -15.12
C GLY A 439 11.63 -16.38 -13.77
N LYS A 440 11.30 -15.13 -13.37
CA LYS A 440 10.53 -14.84 -12.17
C LYS A 440 9.14 -15.48 -12.24
N LEU A 441 8.45 -15.38 -13.37
CA LEU A 441 7.11 -15.96 -13.55
C LEU A 441 7.14 -17.49 -13.45
N VAL A 442 8.15 -18.15 -14.03
CA VAL A 442 8.37 -19.60 -13.90
C VAL A 442 8.55 -20.00 -12.43
N ALA A 443 9.41 -19.28 -11.71
CA ALA A 443 9.64 -19.53 -10.29
C ALA A 443 8.37 -19.31 -9.44
N MET A 444 7.62 -18.24 -9.69
CA MET A 444 6.37 -17.96 -8.98
C MET A 444 5.34 -19.07 -9.17
N ARG A 445 5.17 -19.57 -10.40
CA ARG A 445 4.26 -20.70 -10.69
C ARG A 445 4.71 -21.98 -10.00
N ALA A 446 6.00 -22.28 -10.00
CA ALA A 446 6.56 -23.44 -9.30
C ALA A 446 6.32 -23.38 -7.79
N ILE A 447 6.56 -22.22 -7.17
CA ILE A 447 6.29 -21.99 -5.74
C ILE A 447 4.79 -22.16 -5.44
N LYS A 448 3.92 -21.56 -6.26
CA LYS A 448 2.46 -21.70 -6.11
C LYS A 448 2.04 -23.18 -6.17
N ALA A 449 2.50 -23.90 -7.18
CA ALA A 449 2.17 -25.32 -7.34
C ALA A 449 2.69 -26.21 -6.20
N ALA A 450 3.84 -25.86 -5.59
CA ALA A 450 4.40 -26.59 -4.46
C ALA A 450 3.62 -26.36 -3.16
N LEU A 451 3.18 -25.11 -2.88
CA LEU A 451 2.51 -24.74 -1.62
C LEU A 451 0.99 -24.87 -1.68
N ASP A 452 0.42 -24.80 -2.88
CA ASP A 452 -1.02 -24.93 -3.11
C ASP A 452 -1.28 -25.77 -4.37
N PRO A 453 -1.00 -27.08 -4.34
CA PRO A 453 -1.09 -27.96 -5.52
C PRO A 453 -2.50 -28.11 -6.07
N LYS A 454 -3.54 -27.80 -5.29
CA LYS A 454 -4.94 -27.81 -5.72
C LYS A 454 -5.46 -26.45 -6.17
N GLY A 455 -4.67 -25.40 -6.04
CA GLY A 455 -5.02 -24.06 -6.46
C GLY A 455 -6.20 -23.43 -5.70
N ILE A 456 -6.41 -23.81 -4.42
CA ILE A 456 -7.56 -23.34 -3.66
C ILE A 456 -7.38 -21.94 -3.09
N LEU A 457 -6.13 -21.51 -2.83
CA LEU A 457 -5.83 -20.21 -2.21
C LEU A 457 -5.87 -19.07 -3.22
N ASN A 458 -6.83 -18.19 -3.05
CA ASN A 458 -7.05 -16.97 -3.83
C ASN A 458 -6.88 -17.15 -5.35
N PRO A 459 -7.58 -18.11 -5.99
CA PRO A 459 -7.37 -18.42 -7.39
C PRO A 459 -7.67 -17.21 -8.28
N GLY A 460 -6.83 -17.00 -9.31
CA GLY A 460 -6.93 -15.88 -10.23
C GLY A 460 -6.39 -14.55 -9.71
N ALA A 461 -5.89 -14.49 -8.47
CA ALA A 461 -5.10 -13.38 -7.97
C ALA A 461 -3.60 -13.63 -8.19
N VAL A 462 -2.85 -12.60 -8.50
CA VAL A 462 -1.39 -12.59 -8.77
C VAL A 462 -1.01 -13.36 -10.02
N LEU A 463 -1.40 -14.63 -10.13
CA LEU A 463 -1.11 -15.50 -11.27
C LEU A 463 -2.40 -15.93 -11.97
N ARG A 464 -2.33 -16.13 -13.27
CA ARG A 464 -3.40 -16.84 -14.00
C ARG A 464 -3.52 -18.26 -13.47
N GLY A 465 -4.76 -18.70 -13.27
CA GLY A 465 -5.07 -20.07 -12.87
C GLY A 465 -4.81 -21.09 -13.97
#